data_f597545e799cb0f997c059cfdba66e25
#
_entry.id   f597545e799cb0f997c059cfdba66e25
#
_cell.length_a   1.000
_cell.length_b   1.000
_cell.length_c   1.000
_cell.angle_alpha   90.00
_cell.angle_beta   90.00
_cell.angle_gamma   90.00
#
_symmetry.space_group_name_H-M   'P 1'
#
loop_
_entity.id
_entity.type
_entity.pdbx_description
1 polymer ?
#
loop_
_entity_poly.entity_id
_entity_poly.type
_entity_poly.pdbx_seq_one_letter_code
_entity_poly.pdbx_strand_id
1 'polypeptide(L)'
;MKINDLILAMIDFYQGHPKQIQHLIKVHSFARVIGIDEGLSTQEQERLEVAAIVHDIGIKPAWEKYNSSNGKYQEELGPAEAIKLLNRLNYDEALIERVAYLVGHHHTYSEIDGLDYQILVEADF
;
A
#
# COMPACT_ATOMS: atom_id res chain seq x y z
N MET A 1 10.03 -5.28 14.62
CA MET A 1 10.07 -4.07 13.79
C MET A 1 8.76 -3.93 13.03
N LYS A 2 8.19 -2.73 13.00
CA LYS A 2 6.85 -2.51 12.44
C LYS A 2 6.68 -2.93 10.98
N ILE A 3 7.67 -2.64 10.12
CA ILE A 3 7.59 -3.04 8.71
C ILE A 3 7.54 -4.57 8.58
N ASN A 4 8.35 -5.25 9.35
CA ASN A 4 8.37 -6.71 9.33
C ASN A 4 7.04 -7.28 9.80
N ASP A 5 6.47 -6.72 10.86
CA ASP A 5 5.17 -7.14 11.37
C ASP A 5 4.06 -6.90 10.36
N LEU A 6 4.14 -5.78 9.63
CA LEU A 6 3.17 -5.47 8.57
C LEU A 6 3.26 -6.47 7.42
N ILE A 7 4.47 -6.80 6.98
CA ILE A 7 4.68 -7.79 5.93
C ILE A 7 4.10 -9.14 6.35
N LEU A 8 4.36 -9.57 7.59
CA LEU A 8 3.82 -10.83 8.11
C LEU A 8 2.29 -10.81 8.14
N ALA A 9 1.70 -9.67 8.54
CA ALA A 9 0.24 -9.52 8.54
C ALA A 9 -0.35 -9.61 7.13
N MET A 10 0.33 -9.04 6.14
CA MET A 10 -0.13 -9.11 4.75
C MET A 10 0.06 -10.50 4.14
N ILE A 11 1.10 -11.22 4.51
CA ILE A 11 1.27 -12.61 4.10
C ILE A 11 0.09 -13.45 4.62
N ASP A 12 -0.30 -13.24 5.87
CA ASP A 12 -1.45 -13.90 6.46
C ASP A 12 -2.75 -13.51 5.74
N PHE A 13 -2.92 -12.22 5.45
CA PHE A 13 -4.08 -11.68 4.72
C PHE A 13 -4.22 -12.34 3.34
N TYR A 14 -3.11 -12.54 2.65
CA TYR A 14 -3.08 -13.14 1.31
C TYR A 14 -2.84 -14.65 1.33
N GLN A 15 -3.11 -15.31 2.44
CA GLN A 15 -2.94 -16.76 2.53
C GLN A 15 -3.68 -17.46 1.39
N GLY A 16 -2.97 -18.31 0.65
CA GLY A 16 -3.52 -18.94 -0.54
C GLY A 16 -3.37 -18.15 -1.84
N HIS A 17 -2.75 -16.95 -1.78
CA HIS A 17 -2.56 -16.09 -2.95
C HIS A 17 -1.08 -15.71 -3.11
N PRO A 18 -0.20 -16.69 -3.48
CA PRO A 18 1.25 -16.43 -3.52
C PRO A 18 1.67 -15.35 -4.51
N LYS A 19 0.93 -15.15 -5.59
CA LYS A 19 1.24 -14.10 -6.57
C LYS A 19 1.09 -12.70 -5.96
N GLN A 20 0.08 -12.51 -5.11
CA GLN A 20 -0.13 -11.23 -4.42
C GLN A 20 0.96 -10.98 -3.38
N ILE A 21 1.38 -12.02 -2.68
CA ILE A 21 2.49 -11.92 -1.72
C ILE A 21 3.77 -11.51 -2.45
N GLN A 22 4.09 -12.17 -3.56
CA GLN A 22 5.27 -11.84 -4.37
C GLN A 22 5.20 -10.42 -4.91
N HIS A 23 4.02 -9.97 -5.34
CA HIS A 23 3.81 -8.62 -5.85
C HIS A 23 4.08 -7.56 -4.78
N LEU A 24 3.53 -7.73 -3.58
CA LEU A 24 3.76 -6.75 -2.52
C LEU A 24 5.24 -6.66 -2.11
N ILE A 25 5.94 -7.79 -2.07
CA ILE A 25 7.37 -7.81 -1.76
C ILE A 25 8.17 -7.07 -2.84
N LYS A 26 7.86 -7.33 -4.10
CA LYS A 26 8.50 -6.67 -5.24
C LYS A 26 8.27 -5.16 -5.19
N VAL A 27 7.04 -4.73 -5.02
CA VAL A 27 6.69 -3.29 -4.99
C VAL A 27 7.36 -2.61 -3.81
N HIS A 28 7.32 -3.23 -2.63
CA HIS A 28 8.00 -2.71 -1.45
C HIS A 28 9.51 -2.56 -1.69
N SER A 29 10.15 -3.56 -2.27
CA SER A 29 11.59 -3.51 -2.55
C SER A 29 11.95 -2.36 -3.48
N PHE A 30 11.21 -2.18 -4.58
CA PHE A 30 11.43 -1.08 -5.51
C PHE A 30 11.17 0.27 -4.85
N ALA A 31 10.06 0.41 -4.12
CA ALA A 31 9.74 1.65 -3.44
C ALA A 31 10.82 2.04 -2.43
N ARG A 32 11.32 1.06 -1.69
CA ARG A 32 12.40 1.28 -0.71
C ARG A 32 13.66 1.81 -1.37
N VAL A 33 14.11 1.15 -2.43
CA VAL A 33 15.33 1.55 -3.15
C VAL A 33 15.17 2.94 -3.76
N ILE A 34 14.08 3.19 -4.45
CA ILE A 34 13.83 4.47 -5.12
C ILE A 34 13.70 5.59 -4.09
N GLY A 35 12.96 5.36 -3.01
CA GLY A 35 12.78 6.36 -1.97
C GLY A 35 14.09 6.77 -1.30
N ILE A 36 14.95 5.81 -1.01
CA ILE A 36 16.26 6.07 -0.43
C ILE A 36 17.13 6.87 -1.43
N ASP A 37 17.13 6.48 -2.69
CA ASP A 37 17.91 7.16 -3.73
C ASP A 37 17.43 8.59 -3.95
N GLU A 38 16.13 8.83 -3.86
CA GLU A 38 15.55 10.18 -4.00
C GLU A 38 15.71 11.03 -2.74
N GLY A 39 16.22 10.47 -1.65
CA GLY A 39 16.52 11.23 -0.44
C GLY A 39 15.28 11.62 0.38
N LEU A 40 14.26 10.79 0.39
CA LEU A 40 13.08 11.04 1.21
C LEU A 40 13.43 11.14 2.69
N SER A 41 12.70 12.00 3.43
CA SER A 41 12.83 12.04 4.88
C SER A 41 12.44 10.69 5.48
N THR A 42 12.84 10.45 6.73
CA THR A 42 12.49 9.22 7.43
C THR A 42 10.97 8.99 7.45
N GLN A 43 10.20 10.07 7.68
CA GLN A 43 8.73 9.98 7.71
C GLN A 43 8.15 9.68 6.33
N GLU A 44 8.62 10.35 5.29
CA GLU A 44 8.16 10.10 3.92
C GLU A 44 8.51 8.70 3.47
N GLN A 45 9.72 8.24 3.81
CA GLN A 45 10.16 6.89 3.47
C GLN A 45 9.27 5.83 4.14
N GLU A 46 8.95 6.02 5.42
CA GLU A 46 8.06 5.08 6.13
C GLU A 46 6.68 5.04 5.49
N ARG A 47 6.10 6.20 5.17
CA ARG A 47 4.79 6.27 4.53
C ARG A 47 4.78 5.57 3.18
N LEU A 48 5.82 5.79 2.39
CA LEU A 48 5.98 5.14 1.09
C LEU A 48 6.07 3.62 1.22
N GLU A 49 6.92 3.13 2.12
CA GLU A 49 7.12 1.70 2.29
C GLU A 49 5.85 1.01 2.80
N VAL A 50 5.18 1.61 3.77
CA VAL A 50 3.91 1.08 4.28
C VAL A 50 2.86 1.04 3.17
N ALA A 51 2.74 2.13 2.40
CA ALA A 51 1.80 2.18 1.28
C ALA A 51 2.09 1.11 0.23
N ALA A 52 3.37 0.91 -0.09
CA ALA A 52 3.78 -0.13 -1.04
C ALA A 52 3.35 -1.53 -0.60
N ILE A 53 3.47 -1.80 0.70
CA ILE A 53 3.09 -3.11 1.25
C ILE A 53 1.57 -3.33 1.19
N VAL A 54 0.77 -2.31 1.47
CA VAL A 54 -0.69 -2.45 1.57
C VAL A 54 -1.47 -1.95 0.35
N HIS A 55 -0.79 -1.49 -0.71
CA HIS A 55 -1.48 -0.78 -1.80
C HIS A 55 -2.61 -1.57 -2.46
N ASP A 56 -2.48 -2.88 -2.54
CA ASP A 56 -3.48 -3.77 -3.16
C ASP A 56 -4.44 -4.42 -2.17
N ILE A 57 -4.48 -3.94 -0.92
CA ILE A 57 -5.33 -4.54 0.11
C ILE A 57 -6.82 -4.55 -0.26
N GLY A 58 -7.23 -3.68 -1.18
CA GLY A 58 -8.60 -3.62 -1.66
C GLY A 58 -9.01 -4.71 -2.63
N ILE A 59 -8.06 -5.48 -3.19
CA ILE A 59 -8.37 -6.53 -4.18
C ILE A 59 -9.32 -7.58 -3.61
N LYS A 60 -9.01 -8.11 -2.44
CA LYS A 60 -9.82 -9.18 -1.83
C LYS A 60 -11.25 -8.73 -1.54
N PRO A 61 -11.48 -7.60 -0.83
CA PRO A 61 -12.85 -7.12 -0.64
C PRO A 61 -13.55 -6.73 -1.94
N ALA A 62 -12.82 -6.28 -2.96
CA ALA A 62 -13.40 -5.97 -4.26
C ALA A 62 -13.98 -7.23 -4.93
N TRP A 63 -13.23 -8.34 -4.90
CA TRP A 63 -13.73 -9.62 -5.40
C TRP A 63 -14.94 -10.10 -4.60
N GLU A 64 -14.93 -9.94 -3.28
CA GLU A 64 -16.03 -10.39 -2.42
C GLU A 64 -17.31 -9.59 -2.69
N LYS A 65 -17.18 -8.27 -2.91
CA LYS A 65 -18.35 -7.38 -3.09
C LYS A 65 -18.81 -7.28 -4.53
N TYR A 66 -17.88 -7.15 -5.48
CA TYR A 66 -18.19 -6.84 -6.88
C TYR A 66 -17.81 -7.94 -7.86
N ASN A 67 -17.21 -9.02 -7.40
CA ASN A 67 -16.67 -10.08 -8.25
C ASN A 67 -15.74 -9.53 -9.33
N SER A 68 -14.94 -8.52 -8.98
CA SER A 68 -14.02 -7.84 -9.88
C SER A 68 -12.90 -7.19 -9.06
N SER A 69 -11.68 -7.18 -9.63
CA SER A 69 -10.54 -6.48 -9.05
C SER A 69 -10.22 -5.19 -9.80
N ASN A 70 -11.19 -4.61 -10.51
CA ASN A 70 -11.00 -3.35 -11.24
C ASN A 70 -10.45 -2.28 -10.29
N GLY A 71 -9.52 -1.45 -10.79
CA GLY A 71 -8.86 -0.39 -10.00
C GLY A 71 -9.83 0.52 -9.26
N LYS A 72 -10.96 0.84 -9.87
CA LYS A 72 -12.03 1.63 -9.27
C LYS A 72 -12.53 1.02 -7.96
N TYR A 73 -12.73 -0.28 -7.92
CA TYR A 73 -13.22 -0.97 -6.73
C TYR A 73 -12.13 -1.13 -5.68
N GLN A 74 -10.89 -1.31 -6.11
CA GLN A 74 -9.75 -1.33 -5.20
C GLN A 74 -9.60 0.01 -4.49
N GLU A 75 -9.73 1.11 -5.22
CA GLU A 75 -9.64 2.46 -4.64
C GLU A 75 -10.81 2.77 -3.71
N GLU A 76 -11.99 2.21 -3.99
CA GLU A 76 -13.15 2.37 -3.13
C GLU A 76 -13.01 1.63 -1.81
N LEU A 77 -12.56 0.38 -1.84
CA LEU A 77 -12.58 -0.52 -0.68
C LEU A 77 -11.25 -0.62 0.06
N GLY A 78 -10.15 -0.28 -0.61
CA GLY A 78 -8.82 -0.39 -0.04
C GLY A 78 -8.56 0.49 1.19
N PRO A 79 -8.92 1.78 1.14
CA PRO A 79 -8.61 2.69 2.26
C PRO A 79 -9.14 2.21 3.61
N ALA A 80 -10.39 1.75 3.68
CA ALA A 80 -10.98 1.29 4.95
C ALA A 80 -10.24 0.07 5.51
N GLU A 81 -9.86 -0.87 4.63
CA GLU A 81 -9.10 -2.06 5.03
C GLU A 81 -7.69 -1.68 5.51
N ALA A 82 -7.04 -0.74 4.82
CA ALA A 82 -5.72 -0.26 5.23
C ALA A 82 -5.78 0.42 6.59
N ILE A 83 -6.76 1.28 6.81
CA ILE A 83 -6.95 1.97 8.09
C ILE A 83 -7.12 0.96 9.23
N LYS A 84 -7.97 -0.03 9.03
CA LYS A 84 -8.25 -1.07 10.02
C LYS A 84 -6.98 -1.84 10.40
N LEU A 85 -6.22 -2.28 9.41
CA LEU A 85 -4.99 -3.02 9.63
C LEU A 85 -3.92 -2.17 10.33
N LEU A 86 -3.72 -0.94 9.87
CA LEU A 86 -2.67 -0.07 10.40
C LEU A 86 -2.99 0.39 11.82
N ASN A 87 -4.27 0.61 12.15
CA ASN A 87 -4.68 0.87 13.53
C ASN A 87 -4.39 -0.32 14.43
N ARG A 88 -4.67 -1.53 13.96
CA ARG A 88 -4.39 -2.75 14.73
C ARG A 88 -2.89 -2.91 15.03
N LEU A 89 -2.04 -2.45 14.13
CA LEU A 89 -0.59 -2.52 14.28
C LEU A 89 0.02 -1.28 14.93
N ASN A 90 -0.82 -0.36 15.43
CA ASN A 90 -0.41 0.82 16.19
C ASN A 90 0.46 1.82 15.41
N TYR A 91 0.19 1.99 14.13
CA TYR A 91 0.78 3.09 13.36
C TYR A 91 0.13 4.43 13.77
N ASP A 92 0.86 5.53 13.61
CA ASP A 92 0.32 6.84 13.97
C ASP A 92 -0.73 7.31 12.97
N GLU A 93 -1.60 8.22 13.45
CA GLU A 93 -2.75 8.69 12.69
C GLU A 93 -2.35 9.41 11.39
N ALA A 94 -1.31 10.23 11.43
CA ALA A 94 -0.87 10.97 10.25
C ALA A 94 -0.37 10.03 9.16
N LEU A 95 0.36 8.99 9.53
CA LEU A 95 0.80 7.96 8.59
C LEU A 95 -0.40 7.23 8.01
N ILE A 96 -1.35 6.82 8.85
CA ILE A 96 -2.54 6.09 8.40
C ILE A 96 -3.34 6.92 7.40
N GLU A 97 -3.53 8.20 7.66
CA GLU A 97 -4.26 9.09 6.74
C GLU A 97 -3.59 9.17 5.37
N ARG A 98 -2.28 9.38 5.34
CA ARG A 98 -1.54 9.48 4.07
C ARG A 98 -1.54 8.16 3.33
N VAL A 99 -1.31 7.05 4.01
CA VAL A 99 -1.31 5.72 3.39
C VAL A 99 -2.70 5.39 2.83
N ALA A 100 -3.76 5.67 3.57
CA ALA A 100 -5.13 5.45 3.09
C ALA A 100 -5.41 6.27 1.82
N TYR A 101 -4.94 7.52 1.77
CA TYR A 101 -5.05 8.35 0.57
C TYR A 101 -4.32 7.71 -0.61
N LEU A 102 -3.08 7.26 -0.41
CA LEU A 102 -2.28 6.61 -1.46
C LEU A 102 -2.94 5.33 -1.95
N VAL A 103 -3.46 4.51 -1.05
CA VAL A 103 -4.19 3.28 -1.42
C VAL A 103 -5.43 3.62 -2.25
N GLY A 104 -6.16 4.67 -1.87
CA GLY A 104 -7.36 5.10 -2.58
C GLY A 104 -7.10 5.79 -3.91
N HIS A 105 -5.84 6.05 -4.27
CA HIS A 105 -5.49 6.80 -5.48
C HIS A 105 -4.41 6.14 -6.33
N HIS A 106 -3.91 4.96 -5.96
CA HIS A 106 -2.75 4.38 -6.66
C HIS A 106 -3.02 3.97 -8.10
N HIS A 107 -4.28 3.91 -8.51
CA HIS A 107 -4.67 3.72 -9.93
C HIS A 107 -5.08 5.03 -10.59
N THR A 108 -4.96 6.16 -9.90
CA THR A 108 -5.31 7.48 -10.43
C THR A 108 -4.01 8.24 -10.70
N TYR A 109 -3.69 8.47 -11.97
CA TYR A 109 -2.39 9.02 -12.36
C TYR A 109 -2.42 10.51 -12.72
N SER A 110 -3.59 11.13 -12.65
CA SER A 110 -3.78 12.53 -13.07
C SER A 110 -3.54 13.55 -11.96
N GLU A 111 -3.48 13.11 -10.70
CA GLU A 111 -3.43 14.02 -9.55
C GLU A 111 -2.35 13.62 -8.55
N ILE A 112 -1.18 13.24 -9.05
CA ILE A 112 -0.05 12.86 -8.20
C ILE A 112 0.46 14.10 -7.48
N ASP A 113 0.32 14.12 -6.15
CA ASP A 113 0.56 15.31 -5.33
C ASP A 113 1.79 15.24 -4.43
N GLY A 114 2.63 14.25 -4.62
CA GLY A 114 3.82 14.12 -3.80
C GLY A 114 4.75 13.05 -4.31
N LEU A 115 5.99 13.08 -3.83
CA LEU A 115 7.03 12.16 -4.27
C LEU A 115 6.73 10.73 -3.81
N ASP A 116 6.12 10.54 -2.63
CA ASP A 116 5.69 9.22 -2.16
C ASP A 116 4.67 8.60 -3.11
N TYR A 117 3.72 9.38 -3.58
CA TYR A 117 2.70 8.94 -4.55
C TYR A 117 3.36 8.58 -5.88
N GLN A 118 4.24 9.46 -6.38
CA GLN A 118 4.95 9.24 -7.64
C GLN A 118 5.78 7.95 -7.59
N ILE A 119 6.52 7.74 -6.51
CA ILE A 119 7.38 6.55 -6.36
C ILE A 119 6.53 5.29 -6.24
N LEU A 120 5.41 5.36 -5.51
CA LEU A 120 4.50 4.20 -5.41
C LEU A 120 4.00 3.78 -6.79
N VAL A 121 3.57 4.74 -7.61
CA VAL A 121 3.11 4.46 -8.98
C VAL A 121 4.23 3.82 -9.80
N GLU A 122 5.44 4.37 -9.73
CA GLU A 122 6.59 3.83 -10.47
C GLU A 122 6.94 2.41 -10.00
N ALA A 123 6.93 2.17 -8.69
CA ALA A 123 7.26 0.87 -8.12
C ALA A 123 6.22 -0.21 -8.48
N ASP A 124 4.96 0.19 -8.63
CA ASP A 124 3.85 -0.71 -8.96
C ASP A 124 3.90 -1.14 -10.44
N PHE A 125 4.49 -0.34 -11.28
CA PHE A 125 4.70 -0.71 -12.67
C PHE A 125 5.88 -1.67 -12.80
#